data_206e853565cababb95ae05f9e51a021a
#
_entry.id   206e853565cababb95ae05f9e51a021a
#
_cell.length_a   1.000
_cell.length_b   1.000
_cell.length_c   1.000
_cell.angle_alpha   90.00
_cell.angle_beta   90.00
_cell.angle_gamma   90.00
#
_symmetry.space_group_name_H-M   'P 1'
#
loop_
_entity.id
_entity.type
_entity.pdbx_description
1 polymer ?
#
loop_
_entity_poly.entity_id
_entity_poly.type
_entity_poly.pdbx_seq_one_letter_code
_entity_poly.pdbx_strand_id
1 'polypeptide(L)'
;EEKLIEARQAGVEFVRYAPSSPPKVTGEGVDVRDVLSGTDRRLPYDRVVLATPLVPQPDASVVAHMLGIAQDQNGFFPEVRYRLLPQNYAERGVYVCGAAHYPAGRTEAEFQATSAAFKALRHLQAGQITSSAPVAVVDEQLCTGCANCVEACPFGAISMHEREGVLDLSQIDPLLCKGCGNCVVVCPVKAISRPLDSDAQVLAQIEAALATASQNGRPRILVFGCEWSSHAAAELAGANRLSYPAEARLIRVGCSARFDPTHILWAFFSGADGVLLGACPPGDCHYVNGNRHAQERFTTLRSQLAESGFDPRRLRLECITPDDPHDFVRKIADFTALIRALGLSPIHD
;
A
#
# COMPACT_ATOMS: atom_id res chain seq x y z
N GLU A 1 -9.20 -6.22 31.67
CA GLU A 1 -9.65 -7.51 32.22
C GLU A 1 -9.86 -7.40 33.74
N GLU A 2 -8.88 -6.85 34.51
CA GLU A 2 -8.98 -6.66 35.95
C GLU A 2 -10.22 -5.86 36.37
N LYS A 3 -10.47 -4.71 35.74
CA LYS A 3 -11.66 -3.88 36.05
C LYS A 3 -12.99 -4.58 35.75
N LEU A 4 -13.04 -5.50 34.83
CA LEU A 4 -14.23 -6.31 34.54
C LEU A 4 -14.50 -7.30 35.69
N ILE A 5 -13.43 -7.89 36.23
CA ILE A 5 -13.50 -8.81 37.37
C ILE A 5 -13.95 -8.07 38.62
N GLU A 6 -13.34 -6.91 38.92
CA GLU A 6 -13.76 -6.05 40.05
C GLU A 6 -15.21 -5.65 39.95
N ALA A 7 -15.68 -5.22 38.78
CA ALA A 7 -17.07 -4.84 38.57
C ALA A 7 -18.03 -6.01 38.81
N ARG A 8 -17.70 -7.21 38.35
CA ARG A 8 -18.48 -8.42 38.64
C ARG A 8 -18.53 -8.77 40.12
N GLN A 9 -17.39 -8.64 40.80
CA GLN A 9 -17.32 -8.85 42.26
C GLN A 9 -18.14 -7.82 43.02
N ALA A 10 -18.27 -6.60 42.50
CA ALA A 10 -19.12 -5.54 43.01
C ALA A 10 -20.61 -5.72 42.65
N GLY A 11 -21.00 -6.83 42.00
CA GLY A 11 -22.39 -7.13 41.67
C GLY A 11 -22.86 -6.57 40.31
N VAL A 12 -21.94 -6.04 39.47
CA VAL A 12 -22.32 -5.57 38.12
C VAL A 12 -22.55 -6.78 37.21
N GLU A 13 -23.72 -6.85 36.61
CA GLU A 13 -24.09 -7.87 35.66
C GLU A 13 -23.79 -7.40 34.22
N PHE A 14 -23.12 -8.24 33.47
CA PHE A 14 -22.78 -7.98 32.05
C PHE A 14 -23.59 -8.90 31.14
N VAL A 15 -24.47 -8.32 30.34
CA VAL A 15 -25.29 -9.05 29.37
C VAL A 15 -24.75 -8.74 27.96
N ARG A 16 -24.42 -9.78 27.22
CA ARG A 16 -23.92 -9.64 25.85
C ARG A 16 -25.06 -9.78 24.85
N TYR A 17 -25.19 -8.82 23.94
CA TYR A 17 -26.20 -8.85 22.89
C TYR A 17 -25.53 -8.85 21.49
N ALA A 18 -26.30 -9.26 20.47
CA ALA A 18 -25.86 -9.19 19.09
C ALA A 18 -26.12 -7.79 18.52
N PRO A 19 -25.19 -7.18 17.75
CA PRO A 19 -25.42 -5.86 17.14
C PRO A 19 -26.68 -5.78 16.26
N SER A 20 -27.09 -6.89 15.66
CA SER A 20 -28.32 -7.02 14.88
C SER A 20 -29.61 -7.03 15.73
N SER A 21 -29.49 -7.19 17.05
CA SER A 21 -30.61 -7.20 17.98
C SER A 21 -30.25 -6.39 19.25
N PRO A 22 -30.21 -5.03 19.15
CA PRO A 22 -29.84 -4.18 20.25
C PRO A 22 -30.91 -4.20 21.36
N PRO A 23 -30.51 -3.91 22.62
CA PRO A 23 -31.45 -3.78 23.75
C PRO A 23 -32.54 -2.75 23.47
N LYS A 24 -33.77 -3.05 23.90
CA LYS A 24 -34.90 -2.13 23.77
C LYS A 24 -35.31 -1.64 25.14
N VAL A 25 -35.29 -0.32 25.31
CA VAL A 25 -35.78 0.33 26.53
C VAL A 25 -37.30 0.48 26.44
N THR A 26 -38.02 -0.04 27.41
CA THR A 26 -39.47 0.05 27.52
C THR A 26 -39.83 0.71 28.86
N GLY A 27 -41.07 1.04 29.06
CA GLY A 27 -41.54 1.60 30.37
C GLY A 27 -41.42 0.61 31.53
N GLU A 28 -41.29 -0.67 31.28
CA GLU A 28 -41.26 -1.74 32.28
C GLU A 28 -39.86 -2.35 32.50
N GLY A 29 -38.88 -2.03 31.64
CA GLY A 29 -37.54 -2.60 31.71
C GLY A 29 -36.77 -2.47 30.43
N VAL A 30 -35.55 -3.02 30.41
CA VAL A 30 -34.72 -3.18 29.19
C VAL A 30 -34.83 -4.62 28.72
N ASP A 31 -35.46 -4.81 27.57
CA ASP A 31 -35.55 -6.12 26.93
C ASP A 31 -34.30 -6.38 26.12
N VAL A 32 -33.60 -7.48 26.39
CA VAL A 32 -32.34 -7.87 25.73
C VAL A 32 -32.28 -9.39 25.57
N ARG A 33 -31.83 -9.83 24.41
CA ARG A 33 -31.46 -11.23 24.18
C ARG A 33 -30.00 -11.45 24.53
N ASP A 34 -29.75 -12.22 25.57
CA ASP A 34 -28.39 -12.59 25.97
C ASP A 34 -27.84 -13.65 25.04
N VAL A 35 -26.78 -13.32 24.32
CA VAL A 35 -26.12 -14.22 23.33
C VAL A 35 -25.42 -15.37 24.03
N LEU A 36 -24.96 -15.20 25.27
CA LEU A 36 -24.23 -16.25 25.99
C LEU A 36 -25.18 -17.34 26.54
N SER A 37 -26.32 -16.93 27.09
CA SER A 37 -27.33 -17.89 27.61
C SER A 37 -28.36 -18.29 26.54
N GLY A 38 -28.48 -17.53 25.46
CA GLY A 38 -29.50 -17.72 24.42
C GLY A 38 -30.92 -17.33 24.87
N THR A 39 -31.07 -16.69 26.02
CA THR A 39 -32.38 -16.35 26.63
C THR A 39 -32.72 -14.89 26.44
N ASP A 40 -34.04 -14.62 26.33
CA ASP A 40 -34.58 -13.27 26.39
C ASP A 40 -34.74 -12.86 27.84
N ARG A 41 -34.21 -11.68 28.18
CA ARG A 41 -34.21 -11.17 29.55
C ARG A 41 -34.83 -9.79 29.58
N ARG A 42 -35.59 -9.50 30.65
CA ARG A 42 -36.07 -8.19 30.99
C ARG A 42 -35.37 -7.72 32.25
N LEU A 43 -34.62 -6.61 32.15
CA LEU A 43 -33.84 -6.04 33.23
C LEU A 43 -34.59 -4.82 33.77
N PRO A 44 -34.97 -4.78 35.05
CA PRO A 44 -35.57 -3.59 35.65
C PRO A 44 -34.52 -2.49 35.77
N TYR A 45 -34.93 -1.23 35.72
CA TYR A 45 -34.04 -0.09 35.89
C TYR A 45 -34.70 1.07 36.61
N ASP A 46 -33.91 1.82 37.36
CA ASP A 46 -34.28 3.14 37.90
C ASP A 46 -33.75 4.25 36.94
N ARG A 47 -32.63 4.00 36.31
CA ARG A 47 -31.99 4.89 35.32
C ARG A 47 -31.35 4.10 34.23
N VAL A 48 -31.40 4.63 33.00
CA VAL A 48 -30.67 4.12 31.87
C VAL A 48 -29.59 5.13 31.50
N VAL A 49 -28.33 4.68 31.47
CA VAL A 49 -27.19 5.50 31.05
C VAL A 49 -26.70 4.96 29.72
N LEU A 50 -26.69 5.81 28.70
CA LEU A 50 -26.18 5.45 27.36
C LEU A 50 -24.71 5.78 27.29
N ALA A 51 -23.86 4.76 27.04
CA ALA A 51 -22.47 4.93 26.69
C ALA A 51 -22.35 5.15 25.16
N THR A 52 -22.58 6.40 24.72
CA THR A 52 -22.51 6.74 23.30
C THR A 52 -21.08 6.75 22.80
N PRO A 53 -20.81 6.22 21.59
CA PRO A 53 -19.47 6.26 20.99
C PRO A 53 -19.07 7.68 20.62
N LEU A 54 -17.76 7.94 20.60
CA LEU A 54 -17.21 9.09 19.89
C LEU A 54 -17.23 8.79 18.40
N VAL A 55 -17.74 9.72 17.62
CA VAL A 55 -17.78 9.65 16.16
C VAL A 55 -16.98 10.80 15.56
N PRO A 56 -16.47 10.66 14.33
CA PRO A 56 -15.79 11.76 13.63
C PRO A 56 -16.72 12.95 13.43
N GLN A 57 -16.14 14.14 13.30
CA GLN A 57 -16.91 15.33 12.96
C GLN A 57 -17.53 15.18 11.56
N PRO A 58 -18.72 15.74 11.31
CA PRO A 58 -19.40 15.62 10.02
C PRO A 58 -18.61 16.17 8.83
N ASP A 59 -17.71 17.13 9.06
CA ASP A 59 -16.85 17.75 8.06
C ASP A 59 -15.50 17.03 7.86
N ALA A 60 -15.24 15.94 8.59
CA ALA A 60 -14.00 15.18 8.48
C ALA A 60 -13.73 14.71 7.04
N SER A 61 -14.77 14.35 6.29
CA SER A 61 -14.64 13.96 4.88
C SER A 61 -14.23 15.12 3.97
N VAL A 62 -14.65 16.35 4.28
CA VAL A 62 -14.23 17.55 3.56
C VAL A 62 -12.75 17.81 3.79
N VAL A 63 -12.30 17.72 5.05
CA VAL A 63 -10.88 17.86 5.40
C VAL A 63 -10.04 16.76 4.73
N ALA A 64 -10.52 15.52 4.72
CA ALA A 64 -9.87 14.41 4.03
C ALA A 64 -9.63 14.72 2.55
N HIS A 65 -10.66 15.22 1.87
CA HIS A 65 -10.58 15.59 0.46
C HIS A 65 -9.62 16.77 0.21
N MET A 66 -9.71 17.83 1.01
CA MET A 66 -8.85 19.01 0.90
C MET A 66 -7.36 18.68 1.07
N LEU A 67 -7.03 17.79 2.01
CA LEU A 67 -5.67 17.40 2.30
C LEU A 67 -5.20 16.19 1.47
N GLY A 68 -6.10 15.54 0.73
CA GLY A 68 -5.83 14.32 -0.02
C GLY A 68 -5.40 13.17 0.88
N ILE A 69 -6.03 13.03 2.05
CA ILE A 69 -5.74 11.98 3.03
C ILE A 69 -6.92 11.01 3.15
N ALA A 70 -6.63 9.73 3.44
CA ALA A 70 -7.68 8.72 3.58
C ALA A 70 -8.32 8.76 4.96
N GLN A 71 -9.50 8.18 5.07
CA GLN A 71 -10.18 7.89 6.34
C GLN A 71 -10.34 6.38 6.47
N ASP A 72 -10.40 5.89 7.71
CA ASP A 72 -10.75 4.50 8.00
C ASP A 72 -12.26 4.25 7.74
N GLN A 73 -12.67 2.99 7.88
CA GLN A 73 -14.07 2.59 7.70
C GLN A 73 -15.07 3.27 8.67
N ASN A 74 -14.57 3.89 9.76
CA ASN A 74 -15.35 4.60 10.75
C ASN A 74 -15.30 6.13 10.54
N GLY A 75 -14.54 6.61 9.56
CA GLY A 75 -14.38 8.02 9.22
C GLY A 75 -13.29 8.76 10.01
N PHE A 76 -12.45 8.07 10.80
CA PHE A 76 -11.29 8.64 11.47
C PHE A 76 -10.09 8.70 10.54
N PHE A 77 -9.10 9.51 10.89
CA PHE A 77 -7.84 9.62 10.13
C PHE A 77 -6.81 8.62 10.66
N PRO A 78 -6.55 7.50 9.95
CA PRO A 78 -5.58 6.49 10.40
C PRO A 78 -4.16 7.01 10.28
N GLU A 79 -3.25 6.44 11.07
CA GLU A 79 -1.82 6.65 10.89
C GLU A 79 -1.33 5.96 9.63
N VAL A 80 -0.40 6.60 8.94
CA VAL A 80 0.38 5.92 7.90
C VAL A 80 1.47 5.10 8.56
N ARG A 81 1.48 3.81 8.32
CA ARG A 81 2.44 2.87 8.94
C ARG A 81 2.48 3.02 10.48
N TYR A 82 1.33 2.83 11.11
CA TYR A 82 1.13 3.02 12.55
C TYR A 82 2.21 2.40 13.46
N ARG A 83 2.93 1.38 13.01
CA ARG A 83 4.02 0.76 13.77
C ARG A 83 5.37 1.47 13.64
N LEU A 84 5.62 2.15 12.53
CA LEU A 84 6.92 2.77 12.23
C LEU A 84 6.90 4.29 12.40
N LEU A 85 5.78 4.93 12.10
CA LEU A 85 5.62 6.38 12.13
C LEU A 85 4.26 6.75 12.76
N PRO A 86 4.06 6.47 14.07
CA PRO A 86 2.82 6.80 14.74
C PRO A 86 2.55 8.31 14.67
N GLN A 87 1.29 8.70 14.51
CA GLN A 87 0.80 10.09 14.40
C GLN A 87 1.33 10.87 13.18
N ASN A 88 2.00 10.23 12.24
CA ASN A 88 2.30 10.85 10.95
C ASN A 88 1.20 10.49 9.95
N TYR A 89 0.65 11.50 9.31
CA TYR A 89 -0.07 11.29 8.09
C TYR A 89 0.88 11.58 6.94
N ALA A 90 1.56 10.56 6.46
CA ALA A 90 2.49 10.58 5.35
C ALA A 90 3.43 11.80 5.28
N GLU A 91 4.42 11.76 4.48
CA GLU A 91 5.46 12.72 4.12
C GLU A 91 4.96 14.14 3.69
N ARG A 92 3.71 14.48 4.00
CA ARG A 92 3.05 15.72 3.55
C ARG A 92 2.99 16.84 4.59
N GLY A 93 3.65 16.67 5.74
CA GLY A 93 3.61 17.66 6.81
C GLY A 93 2.27 17.71 7.56
N VAL A 94 1.44 16.68 7.41
CA VAL A 94 0.18 16.51 8.14
C VAL A 94 0.41 15.56 9.31
N TYR A 95 -0.04 15.96 10.49
CA TYR A 95 0.07 15.16 11.71
C TYR A 95 -1.31 14.98 12.31
N VAL A 96 -1.64 13.77 12.72
CA VAL A 96 -2.93 13.44 13.32
C VAL A 96 -2.79 13.26 14.84
N CYS A 97 -3.76 13.74 15.60
CA CYS A 97 -3.79 13.56 17.05
C CYS A 97 -5.23 13.63 17.60
N GLY A 98 -5.41 13.12 18.81
CA GLY A 98 -6.66 13.19 19.56
C GLY A 98 -7.83 12.47 18.88
N ALA A 99 -9.04 13.01 19.09
CA ALA A 99 -10.28 12.40 18.59
C ALA A 99 -10.44 12.46 17.05
N ALA A 100 -9.55 13.12 16.33
CA ALA A 100 -9.48 13.02 14.87
C ALA A 100 -8.86 11.69 14.42
N HIS A 101 -7.96 11.12 15.25
CA HIS A 101 -7.26 9.87 14.98
C HIS A 101 -8.15 8.65 15.29
N TYR A 102 -8.69 8.61 16.49
CA TYR A 102 -9.64 7.59 16.96
C TYR A 102 -10.32 8.06 18.27
N PRO A 103 -11.32 7.34 18.79
CA PRO A 103 -11.92 7.65 20.07
C PRO A 103 -10.88 7.68 21.20
N ALA A 104 -10.36 8.85 21.54
CA ALA A 104 -9.31 9.04 22.54
C ALA A 104 -9.85 9.80 23.77
N GLY A 105 -9.41 9.41 24.96
CA GLY A 105 -9.63 10.15 26.20
C GLY A 105 -8.78 11.43 26.25
N ARG A 106 -9.14 12.37 27.16
CA ARG A 106 -8.45 13.67 27.27
C ARG A 106 -6.95 13.53 27.45
N THR A 107 -6.51 12.74 28.41
CA THR A 107 -5.06 12.54 28.70
C THR A 107 -4.31 11.99 27.49
N GLU A 108 -4.91 11.05 26.79
CA GLU A 108 -4.34 10.46 25.59
C GLU A 108 -4.27 11.46 24.44
N ALA A 109 -5.33 12.26 24.26
CA ALA A 109 -5.36 13.32 23.24
C ALA A 109 -4.29 14.38 23.50
N GLU A 110 -4.05 14.79 24.75
CA GLU A 110 -3.01 15.72 25.14
C GLU A 110 -1.61 15.16 24.87
N PHE A 111 -1.38 13.87 25.13
CA PHE A 111 -0.13 13.19 24.83
C PHE A 111 0.12 13.10 23.31
N GLN A 112 -0.89 12.72 22.55
CA GLN A 112 -0.81 12.66 21.09
C GLN A 112 -0.55 14.05 20.48
N ALA A 113 -1.22 15.10 20.98
CA ALA A 113 -1.03 16.47 20.52
C ALA A 113 0.41 16.94 20.76
N THR A 114 0.96 16.66 21.94
CA THR A 114 2.34 16.97 22.27
C THR A 114 3.30 16.26 21.33
N SER A 115 3.11 14.98 21.08
CA SER A 115 3.93 14.20 20.15
C SER A 115 3.84 14.73 18.71
N ALA A 116 2.65 15.04 18.23
CA ALA A 116 2.43 15.63 16.91
C ALA A 116 3.14 17.00 16.78
N ALA A 117 3.03 17.85 17.81
CA ALA A 117 3.70 19.14 17.85
C ALA A 117 5.24 19.00 17.82
N PHE A 118 5.82 18.06 18.56
CA PHE A 118 7.27 17.80 18.51
C PHE A 118 7.72 17.32 17.13
N LYS A 119 6.95 16.49 16.46
CA LYS A 119 7.26 16.05 15.10
C LYS A 119 7.24 17.19 14.09
N ALA A 120 6.24 18.07 14.18
CA ALA A 120 6.17 19.27 13.36
C ALA A 120 7.36 20.22 13.65
N LEU A 121 7.68 20.42 14.93
CA LEU A 121 8.77 21.30 15.35
C LEU A 121 10.14 20.84 14.80
N ARG A 122 10.40 19.55 14.72
CA ARG A 122 11.65 19.03 14.13
C ARG A 122 11.88 19.52 12.70
N HIS A 123 10.84 19.50 11.88
CA HIS A 123 10.92 19.99 10.50
C HIS A 123 11.07 21.52 10.44
N LEU A 124 10.35 22.25 11.29
CA LEU A 124 10.41 23.70 11.34
C LEU A 124 11.78 24.19 11.85
N GLN A 125 12.35 23.55 12.87
CA GLN A 125 13.66 23.91 13.40
C GLN A 125 14.82 23.58 12.45
N ALA A 126 14.68 22.55 11.63
CA ALA A 126 15.70 22.20 10.65
C ALA A 126 15.88 23.28 9.57
N GLY A 127 14.89 24.19 9.37
CA GLY A 127 14.94 25.22 8.36
C GLY A 127 15.03 24.72 6.93
N GLN A 128 15.11 23.41 6.76
CA GLN A 128 15.23 22.69 5.49
C GLN A 128 14.32 21.47 5.53
N ILE A 129 13.60 21.23 4.45
CA ILE A 129 12.87 19.99 4.24
C ILE A 129 13.74 19.11 3.34
N THR A 130 14.29 18.05 3.91
CA THR A 130 14.97 17.03 3.13
C THR A 130 13.90 16.05 2.65
N SER A 131 13.63 16.03 1.35
CA SER A 131 12.79 14.99 0.76
C SER A 131 13.56 13.66 0.82
N SER A 132 12.99 12.67 1.50
CA SER A 132 13.53 11.30 1.49
C SER A 132 13.08 10.53 0.23
N ALA A 133 12.20 11.11 -0.58
CA ALA A 133 11.77 10.49 -1.82
C ALA A 133 12.94 10.40 -2.80
N PRO A 134 13.14 9.24 -3.44
CA PRO A 134 14.13 9.11 -4.49
C PRO A 134 13.65 9.87 -5.74
N VAL A 135 14.02 11.16 -5.81
CA VAL A 135 13.67 12.06 -6.91
C VAL A 135 14.20 11.47 -8.23
N ALA A 136 13.36 11.43 -9.24
CA ALA A 136 13.77 11.03 -10.57
C ALA A 136 14.69 12.12 -11.18
N VAL A 137 15.65 11.69 -11.98
CA VAL A 137 16.67 12.55 -12.63
C VAL A 137 16.59 12.37 -14.13
N VAL A 138 16.66 13.48 -14.86
CA VAL A 138 16.68 13.50 -16.32
C VAL A 138 18.13 13.57 -16.81
N ASP A 139 18.49 12.68 -17.73
CA ASP A 139 19.69 12.82 -18.54
C ASP A 139 19.36 13.70 -19.74
N GLU A 140 19.83 14.94 -19.71
CA GLU A 140 19.57 15.93 -20.75
C GLU A 140 20.20 15.55 -22.10
N GLN A 141 21.23 14.70 -22.10
CA GLN A 141 21.86 14.27 -23.34
C GLN A 141 21.03 13.24 -24.11
N LEU A 142 20.20 12.48 -23.38
CA LEU A 142 19.30 11.48 -23.93
C LEU A 142 17.89 12.01 -24.16
N CYS A 143 17.50 13.10 -23.50
CA CYS A 143 16.15 13.62 -23.58
C CYS A 143 15.84 14.17 -24.97
N THR A 144 14.73 13.71 -25.57
CA THR A 144 14.26 14.13 -26.91
C THR A 144 13.13 15.16 -26.87
N GLY A 145 12.75 15.67 -25.70
CA GLY A 145 11.70 16.68 -25.57
C GLY A 145 10.27 16.20 -25.87
N CYS A 146 10.00 14.90 -25.84
CA CYS A 146 8.70 14.31 -26.23
C CYS A 146 7.53 14.61 -25.27
N ALA A 147 7.77 15.19 -24.10
CA ALA A 147 6.82 15.55 -23.06
C ALA A 147 5.98 14.40 -22.43
N ASN A 148 6.14 13.13 -22.82
CA ASN A 148 5.38 12.01 -22.25
C ASN A 148 5.49 11.93 -20.73
N CYS A 149 6.63 12.32 -20.17
CA CYS A 149 6.85 12.34 -18.72
C CYS A 149 6.04 13.43 -18.01
N VAL A 150 5.75 14.55 -18.69
CA VAL A 150 4.92 15.64 -18.15
C VAL A 150 3.49 15.15 -17.98
N GLU A 151 2.91 14.56 -19.03
CA GLU A 151 1.54 14.03 -19.02
C GLU A 151 1.38 12.88 -18.00
N ALA A 152 2.44 12.07 -17.83
CA ALA A 152 2.43 10.94 -16.93
C ALA A 152 2.58 11.30 -15.45
N CYS A 153 2.94 12.55 -15.13
CA CYS A 153 3.20 12.97 -13.75
C CYS A 153 1.94 13.49 -13.04
N PRO A 154 1.36 12.72 -12.09
CA PRO A 154 0.14 13.16 -11.39
C PRO A 154 0.41 14.31 -10.39
N PHE A 155 1.68 14.64 -10.15
CA PHE A 155 2.10 15.64 -9.17
C PHE A 155 2.48 16.99 -9.80
N GLY A 156 2.42 17.11 -11.13
CA GLY A 156 2.88 18.31 -11.82
C GLY A 156 4.37 18.63 -11.57
N ALA A 157 5.17 17.63 -11.25
CA ALA A 157 6.57 17.79 -10.89
C ALA A 157 7.50 17.90 -12.10
N ILE A 158 6.99 17.81 -13.32
CA ILE A 158 7.79 17.82 -14.54
C ILE A 158 7.31 18.93 -15.46
N SER A 159 8.22 19.79 -15.86
CA SER A 159 7.98 20.86 -16.83
C SER A 159 8.94 20.74 -18.01
N MET A 160 8.60 21.36 -19.12
CA MET A 160 9.50 21.53 -20.26
C MET A 160 10.28 22.83 -20.09
N HIS A 161 11.56 22.79 -20.38
CA HIS A 161 12.47 23.92 -20.25
C HIS A 161 13.19 24.17 -21.58
N GLU A 162 13.05 25.38 -22.08
CA GLU A 162 13.74 25.82 -23.29
C GLU A 162 15.24 25.98 -23.00
N ARG A 163 16.06 25.31 -23.79
CA ARG A 163 17.51 25.48 -23.77
C ARG A 163 17.94 26.20 -25.05
N GLU A 164 18.74 27.24 -24.93
CA GLU A 164 19.21 28.10 -26.00
C GLU A 164 19.39 27.38 -27.37
N GLY A 165 18.41 27.55 -28.27
CA GLY A 165 18.44 27.05 -29.64
C GLY A 165 18.30 25.52 -29.84
N VAL A 166 17.93 24.77 -28.79
CA VAL A 166 17.71 23.32 -28.80
C VAL A 166 16.31 23.01 -28.28
N LEU A 167 15.82 21.82 -28.66
CA LEU A 167 14.52 21.27 -28.18
C LEU A 167 14.28 21.49 -26.68
N ASP A 168 13.04 21.74 -26.32
CA ASP A 168 12.61 21.78 -24.93
C ASP A 168 12.96 20.48 -24.22
N LEU A 169 13.65 20.56 -23.10
CA LEU A 169 14.03 19.41 -22.30
C LEU A 169 13.16 19.29 -21.05
N SER A 170 12.95 18.05 -20.59
CA SER A 170 12.22 17.81 -19.35
C SER A 170 13.06 18.20 -18.13
N GLN A 171 12.48 18.96 -17.22
CA GLN A 171 13.04 19.28 -15.91
C GLN A 171 12.13 18.78 -14.80
N ILE A 172 12.71 18.19 -13.76
CA ILE A 172 11.98 17.66 -12.62
C ILE A 172 12.21 18.57 -11.42
N ASP A 173 11.11 19.08 -10.84
CA ASP A 173 11.14 19.79 -9.57
C ASP A 173 11.29 18.77 -8.42
N PRO A 174 12.43 18.80 -7.70
CA PRO A 174 12.68 17.86 -6.62
C PRO A 174 11.73 18.01 -5.42
N LEU A 175 11.10 19.17 -5.24
CA LEU A 175 10.15 19.42 -4.15
C LEU A 175 8.78 18.81 -4.46
N LEU A 176 8.39 18.79 -5.72
CA LEU A 176 7.12 18.24 -6.16
C LEU A 176 7.21 16.73 -6.46
N CYS A 177 8.39 16.25 -6.84
CA CYS A 177 8.59 14.84 -7.18
C CYS A 177 8.40 13.94 -5.95
N LYS A 178 7.49 12.97 -6.08
CA LYS A 178 7.23 11.97 -5.03
C LYS A 178 7.96 10.63 -5.26
N GLY A 179 8.72 10.51 -6.35
CA GLY A 179 9.51 9.32 -6.62
C GLY A 179 8.69 8.09 -7.03
N CYS A 180 7.51 8.24 -7.62
CA CYS A 180 6.69 7.08 -8.03
C CYS A 180 7.28 6.28 -9.20
N GLY A 181 8.15 6.89 -10.03
CA GLY A 181 8.85 6.24 -11.13
C GLY A 181 8.03 6.05 -12.41
N ASN A 182 6.81 6.58 -12.50
CA ASN A 182 5.98 6.46 -13.72
C ASN A 182 6.65 7.11 -14.93
N CYS A 183 7.29 8.28 -14.75
CA CYS A 183 8.01 8.99 -15.80
C CYS A 183 9.20 8.19 -16.35
N VAL A 184 9.83 7.34 -15.53
CA VAL A 184 10.94 6.46 -15.99
C VAL A 184 10.44 5.43 -17.00
N VAL A 185 9.26 4.85 -16.73
CA VAL A 185 8.69 3.80 -17.59
C VAL A 185 8.17 4.36 -18.91
N VAL A 186 7.53 5.54 -18.89
CA VAL A 186 6.96 6.16 -20.11
C VAL A 186 8.00 6.83 -20.99
N CYS A 187 9.22 7.03 -20.51
CA CYS A 187 10.29 7.63 -21.31
C CYS A 187 10.76 6.66 -22.39
N PRO A 188 10.54 6.97 -23.69
CA PRO A 188 10.84 6.03 -24.77
C PRO A 188 12.34 5.83 -24.98
N VAL A 189 13.12 6.84 -24.65
CA VAL A 189 14.60 6.82 -24.80
C VAL A 189 15.33 6.55 -23.49
N LYS A 190 14.59 6.24 -22.40
CA LYS A 190 15.14 5.96 -21.07
C LYS A 190 16.05 7.07 -20.52
N ALA A 191 15.77 8.32 -20.88
CA ALA A 191 16.47 9.50 -20.38
C ALA A 191 16.17 9.81 -18.92
N ILE A 192 15.19 9.18 -18.30
CA ILE A 192 14.82 9.42 -16.90
C ILE A 192 15.18 8.20 -16.08
N SER A 193 15.95 8.43 -15.02
CA SER A 193 16.31 7.41 -14.05
C SER A 193 15.80 7.77 -12.65
N ARG A 194 15.71 6.78 -11.80
CA ARG A 194 15.35 6.95 -10.40
C ARG A 194 16.42 6.27 -9.54
N PRO A 195 17.02 6.98 -8.57
CA PRO A 195 17.91 6.35 -7.58
C PRO A 195 17.16 5.24 -6.81
N LEU A 196 17.86 4.20 -6.37
CA LEU A 196 17.41 3.05 -5.61
C LEU A 196 16.69 1.95 -6.43
N ASP A 197 16.13 2.24 -7.59
CA ASP A 197 15.57 1.26 -8.53
C ASP A 197 15.76 1.70 -9.99
N SER A 198 16.97 2.13 -10.34
CA SER A 198 17.33 2.36 -11.76
C SER A 198 17.14 1.09 -12.57
N ASP A 199 16.99 1.21 -13.91
CA ASP A 199 16.85 0.04 -14.78
C ASP A 199 18.01 -0.94 -14.59
N ALA A 200 19.24 -0.44 -14.52
CA ALA A 200 20.42 -1.28 -14.29
C ALA A 200 20.36 -2.04 -12.95
N GLN A 201 19.90 -1.39 -11.89
CA GLN A 201 19.74 -2.05 -10.60
C GLN A 201 18.64 -3.12 -10.61
N VAL A 202 17.51 -2.85 -11.27
CA VAL A 202 16.41 -3.82 -11.37
C VAL A 202 16.83 -5.01 -12.23
N LEU A 203 17.48 -4.79 -13.38
CA LEU A 203 17.98 -5.85 -14.25
C LEU A 203 19.00 -6.74 -13.52
N ALA A 204 19.94 -6.14 -12.80
CA ALA A 204 20.92 -6.89 -12.00
C ALA A 204 20.25 -7.73 -10.89
N GLN A 205 19.19 -7.22 -10.25
CA GLN A 205 18.41 -7.98 -9.26
C GLN A 205 17.66 -9.16 -9.91
N ILE A 206 17.10 -8.96 -11.13
CA ILE A 206 16.44 -10.02 -11.89
C ILE A 206 17.45 -11.13 -12.20
N GLU A 207 18.61 -10.79 -12.77
CA GLU A 207 19.67 -11.73 -13.10
C GLU A 207 20.16 -12.49 -11.86
N ALA A 208 20.46 -11.79 -10.78
CA ALA A 208 20.89 -12.40 -9.53
C ALA A 208 19.82 -13.33 -8.92
N ALA A 209 18.55 -12.91 -8.98
CA ALA A 209 17.43 -13.71 -8.50
C ALA A 209 17.25 -15.00 -9.33
N LEU A 210 17.58 -15.00 -10.60
CA LEU A 210 17.39 -16.12 -11.51
C LEU A 210 18.67 -16.92 -11.81
N ALA A 211 19.84 -16.46 -11.33
CA ALA A 211 21.15 -17.08 -11.58
C ALA A 211 21.28 -18.52 -11.09
N THR A 212 20.56 -18.92 -10.06
CA THR A 212 20.54 -20.31 -9.59
C THR A 212 19.67 -21.15 -10.51
N ALA A 213 20.28 -22.16 -11.13
CA ALA A 213 19.56 -23.14 -11.93
C ALA A 213 18.38 -23.73 -11.16
N SER A 214 17.31 -24.06 -11.90
CA SER A 214 16.19 -24.81 -11.33
C SER A 214 16.71 -26.10 -10.69
N GLN A 215 16.68 -26.17 -9.35
CA GLN A 215 17.04 -27.40 -8.66
C GLN A 215 15.83 -28.35 -8.66
N ASN A 216 16.01 -29.53 -9.17
CA ASN A 216 14.99 -30.60 -9.17
C ASN A 216 13.70 -30.26 -9.93
N GLY A 217 13.76 -29.49 -11.03
CA GLY A 217 12.58 -29.14 -11.84
C GLY A 217 11.61 -28.16 -11.18
N ARG A 218 12.01 -27.48 -10.12
CA ARG A 218 11.18 -26.45 -9.48
C ARG A 218 11.16 -25.17 -10.30
N PRO A 219 10.00 -24.54 -10.50
CA PRO A 219 9.91 -23.33 -11.29
C PRO A 219 10.60 -22.14 -10.57
N ARG A 220 11.09 -21.21 -11.37
CA ARG A 220 11.63 -19.92 -10.90
C ARG A 220 10.59 -18.86 -11.08
N ILE A 221 10.11 -18.32 -9.98
CA ILE A 221 9.05 -17.30 -9.98
C ILE A 221 9.63 -15.99 -9.48
N LEU A 222 9.40 -14.94 -10.24
CA LEU A 222 9.77 -13.59 -9.84
C LEU A 222 8.53 -12.80 -9.44
N VAL A 223 8.63 -12.09 -8.32
CA VAL A 223 7.56 -11.23 -7.81
C VAL A 223 8.07 -9.80 -7.75
N PHE A 224 7.48 -8.90 -8.53
CA PHE A 224 7.71 -7.46 -8.36
C PHE A 224 6.73 -6.92 -7.34
N GLY A 225 7.23 -6.49 -6.20
CA GLY A 225 6.42 -6.02 -5.07
C GLY A 225 6.48 -4.51 -4.90
N CYS A 226 5.31 -3.85 -4.99
CA CYS A 226 5.18 -2.44 -4.62
C CYS A 226 5.55 -2.25 -3.15
N GLU A 227 6.44 -1.31 -2.85
CA GLU A 227 6.91 -1.01 -1.49
C GLU A 227 5.76 -0.74 -0.51
N TRP A 228 4.74 -0.05 -0.98
CA TRP A 228 3.60 0.41 -0.17
C TRP A 228 2.46 -0.62 -0.03
N SER A 229 2.59 -1.77 -0.66
CA SER A 229 1.56 -2.80 -0.74
C SER A 229 2.15 -4.18 -0.52
N SER A 230 2.38 -4.94 -1.59
CA SER A 230 2.81 -6.34 -1.53
C SER A 230 4.16 -6.57 -0.84
N HIS A 231 5.12 -5.62 -0.96
CA HIS A 231 6.37 -5.74 -0.22
C HIS A 231 6.14 -5.52 1.28
N ALA A 232 5.34 -4.52 1.68
CA ALA A 232 4.99 -4.32 3.08
C ALA A 232 4.23 -5.53 3.67
N ALA A 233 3.32 -6.14 2.90
CA ALA A 233 2.64 -7.36 3.30
C ALA A 233 3.60 -8.54 3.45
N ALA A 234 4.63 -8.65 2.58
CA ALA A 234 5.67 -9.67 2.68
C ALA A 234 6.52 -9.50 3.95
N GLU A 235 6.92 -8.26 4.28
CA GLU A 235 7.63 -7.96 5.53
C GLU A 235 6.78 -8.32 6.76
N LEU A 236 5.48 -7.99 6.71
CA LEU A 236 4.55 -8.33 7.79
C LEU A 236 4.33 -9.85 7.89
N ALA A 237 4.31 -10.58 6.76
CA ALA A 237 4.28 -12.03 6.75
C ALA A 237 5.49 -12.64 7.46
N GLY A 238 6.69 -12.10 7.17
CA GLY A 238 7.92 -12.50 7.87
C GLY A 238 7.87 -12.21 9.37
N ALA A 239 7.40 -11.02 9.76
CA ALA A 239 7.23 -10.64 11.16
C ALA A 239 6.25 -11.57 11.90
N ASN A 240 5.22 -12.05 11.21
CA ASN A 240 4.24 -13.00 11.73
C ASN A 240 4.66 -14.48 11.57
N ARG A 241 5.90 -14.72 11.11
CA ARG A 241 6.46 -16.07 10.87
C ARG A 241 5.63 -16.92 9.88
N LEU A 242 4.94 -16.25 8.96
CA LEU A 242 4.29 -16.92 7.86
C LEU A 242 5.32 -17.27 6.79
N SER A 243 5.17 -18.40 6.13
CA SER A 243 6.04 -18.83 5.05
C SER A 243 5.28 -18.95 3.74
N TYR A 244 5.96 -18.65 2.63
CA TYR A 244 5.47 -18.87 1.29
C TYR A 244 6.49 -19.67 0.47
N PRO A 245 6.12 -20.21 -0.71
CA PRO A 245 7.01 -21.05 -1.50
C PRO A 245 8.34 -20.39 -1.83
N ALA A 246 9.46 -21.08 -1.59
CA ALA A 246 10.81 -20.58 -1.80
C ALA A 246 11.15 -20.34 -3.29
N GLU A 247 10.35 -20.85 -4.20
CA GLU A 247 10.43 -20.63 -5.63
C GLU A 247 10.11 -19.18 -6.03
N ALA A 248 9.32 -18.47 -5.20
CA ALA A 248 8.96 -17.08 -5.41
C ALA A 248 10.02 -16.15 -4.78
N ARG A 249 10.65 -15.35 -5.61
CA ARG A 249 11.67 -14.36 -5.22
C ARG A 249 11.13 -12.95 -5.42
N LEU A 250 11.17 -12.16 -4.36
CA LEU A 250 10.58 -10.82 -4.32
C LEU A 250 11.63 -9.77 -4.66
N ILE A 251 11.35 -8.94 -5.66
CA ILE A 251 12.07 -7.71 -5.97
C ILE A 251 11.20 -6.53 -5.57
N ARG A 252 11.71 -5.68 -4.69
CA ARG A 252 11.04 -4.45 -4.27
C ARG A 252 11.13 -3.38 -5.35
N VAL A 253 10.01 -2.75 -5.66
CA VAL A 253 9.96 -1.51 -6.45
C VAL A 253 9.22 -0.44 -5.67
N GLY A 254 9.61 0.82 -5.81
CA GLY A 254 9.05 1.92 -5.02
C GLY A 254 7.57 2.14 -5.22
N CYS A 255 7.04 1.86 -6.41
CA CYS A 255 5.61 1.92 -6.73
C CYS A 255 5.30 0.93 -7.86
N SER A 256 4.07 0.43 -7.92
CA SER A 256 3.61 -0.37 -9.07
C SER A 256 3.66 0.39 -10.40
N ALA A 257 3.61 1.73 -10.38
CA ALA A 257 3.88 2.56 -11.57
C ALA A 257 5.26 2.30 -12.19
N ARG A 258 6.19 1.67 -11.46
CA ARG A 258 7.53 1.28 -11.92
C ARG A 258 7.57 -0.12 -12.56
N PHE A 259 6.46 -0.85 -12.62
CA PHE A 259 6.38 -2.11 -13.38
C PHE A 259 6.59 -1.81 -14.86
N ASP A 260 7.83 -2.05 -15.31
CA ASP A 260 8.26 -1.80 -16.67
C ASP A 260 8.10 -3.09 -17.50
N PRO A 261 7.42 -3.04 -18.65
CA PRO A 261 7.32 -4.17 -19.55
C PRO A 261 8.69 -4.76 -19.93
N THR A 262 9.71 -3.93 -20.07
CA THR A 262 11.07 -4.38 -20.37
C THR A 262 11.64 -5.27 -19.27
N HIS A 263 11.44 -4.92 -18.01
CA HIS A 263 11.89 -5.73 -16.87
C HIS A 263 11.15 -7.07 -16.79
N ILE A 264 9.85 -7.05 -17.11
CA ILE A 264 9.02 -8.27 -17.11
C ILE A 264 9.49 -9.23 -18.22
N LEU A 265 9.71 -8.70 -19.41
CA LEU A 265 10.24 -9.49 -20.53
C LEU A 265 11.65 -10.01 -20.22
N TRP A 266 12.53 -9.16 -19.67
CA TRP A 266 13.87 -9.57 -19.27
C TRP A 266 13.85 -10.68 -18.23
N ALA A 267 12.90 -10.65 -17.30
CA ALA A 267 12.72 -11.73 -16.33
C ALA A 267 12.42 -13.07 -17.02
N PHE A 268 11.53 -13.09 -18.03
CA PHE A 268 11.27 -14.30 -18.80
C PHE A 268 12.49 -14.75 -19.61
N PHE A 269 13.18 -13.84 -20.26
CA PHE A 269 14.42 -14.16 -20.99
C PHE A 269 15.56 -14.65 -20.10
N SER A 270 15.63 -14.16 -18.86
CA SER A 270 16.61 -14.58 -17.86
C SER A 270 16.24 -15.88 -17.14
N GLY A 271 15.10 -16.50 -17.46
CA GLY A 271 14.74 -17.82 -16.97
C GLY A 271 13.62 -17.87 -15.94
N ALA A 272 12.81 -16.84 -15.83
CA ALA A 272 11.60 -16.94 -15.02
C ALA A 272 10.54 -17.82 -15.69
N ASP A 273 9.96 -18.74 -14.95
CA ASP A 273 8.83 -19.57 -15.38
C ASP A 273 7.48 -18.88 -15.16
N GLY A 274 7.47 -17.93 -14.25
CA GLY A 274 6.32 -17.07 -13.96
C GLY A 274 6.72 -15.73 -13.34
N VAL A 275 5.97 -14.69 -13.67
CA VAL A 275 6.13 -13.34 -13.11
C VAL A 275 4.83 -12.86 -12.50
N LEU A 276 4.89 -12.45 -11.22
CA LEU A 276 3.77 -11.88 -10.49
C LEU A 276 4.05 -10.41 -10.17
N LEU A 277 3.07 -9.55 -10.43
CA LEU A 277 3.11 -8.13 -10.11
C LEU A 277 2.19 -7.87 -8.92
N GLY A 278 2.74 -7.45 -7.80
CA GLY A 278 1.98 -7.13 -6.59
C GLY A 278 1.76 -5.63 -6.47
N ALA A 279 0.54 -5.15 -6.70
CA ALA A 279 0.16 -3.75 -6.70
C ALA A 279 -0.79 -3.39 -5.55
N CYS A 280 -0.94 -2.08 -5.27
CA CYS A 280 -1.96 -1.59 -4.35
C CYS A 280 -3.36 -1.85 -4.91
N PRO A 281 -4.38 -2.08 -4.04
CA PRO A 281 -5.77 -2.10 -4.44
C PRO A 281 -6.21 -0.81 -5.15
N PRO A 282 -7.24 -0.86 -6.00
CA PRO A 282 -7.85 0.33 -6.57
C PRO A 282 -8.29 1.32 -5.47
N GLY A 283 -7.92 2.59 -5.62
CA GLY A 283 -8.19 3.63 -4.64
C GLY A 283 -7.13 3.81 -3.55
N ASP A 284 -6.30 2.79 -3.26
CA ASP A 284 -5.33 2.80 -2.16
C ASP A 284 -3.89 3.08 -2.61
N CYS A 285 -3.69 3.55 -3.83
CA CYS A 285 -2.34 3.82 -4.31
C CYS A 285 -1.69 4.97 -3.55
N HIS A 286 -0.56 4.73 -2.87
CA HIS A 286 0.21 5.75 -2.16
C HIS A 286 0.58 6.96 -3.05
N TYR A 287 0.76 6.72 -4.35
CA TYR A 287 1.11 7.74 -5.35
C TYR A 287 -0.07 8.07 -6.29
N VAL A 288 -1.29 8.02 -5.79
CA VAL A 288 -2.55 8.40 -6.45
C VAL A 288 -3.03 7.41 -7.51
N ASN A 289 -2.24 7.16 -8.57
CA ASN A 289 -2.69 6.40 -9.76
C ASN A 289 -1.68 5.35 -10.28
N GLY A 290 -0.61 5.07 -9.52
CA GLY A 290 0.43 4.14 -9.96
C GLY A 290 -0.08 2.72 -10.24
N ASN A 291 -1.05 2.24 -9.47
CA ASN A 291 -1.69 0.94 -9.67
C ASN A 291 -2.53 0.90 -10.95
N ARG A 292 -3.17 2.01 -11.35
CA ARG A 292 -3.91 2.11 -12.62
C ARG A 292 -2.95 1.98 -13.81
N HIS A 293 -1.85 2.72 -13.80
CA HIS A 293 -0.83 2.59 -14.87
C HIS A 293 -0.22 1.19 -14.92
N ALA A 294 -0.02 0.55 -13.77
CA ALA A 294 0.42 -0.84 -13.71
C ALA A 294 -0.59 -1.78 -14.38
N GLN A 295 -1.88 -1.60 -14.08
CA GLN A 295 -2.97 -2.42 -14.66
C GLN A 295 -3.07 -2.24 -16.18
N GLU A 296 -2.97 -1.01 -16.68
CA GLU A 296 -3.03 -0.70 -18.12
C GLU A 296 -1.87 -1.39 -18.86
N ARG A 297 -0.64 -1.22 -18.37
CA ARG A 297 0.56 -1.86 -18.95
C ARG A 297 0.52 -3.38 -18.87
N PHE A 298 0.07 -3.92 -17.73
CA PHE A 298 -0.10 -5.36 -17.56
C PHE A 298 -1.08 -5.93 -18.58
N THR A 299 -2.22 -5.30 -18.76
CA THR A 299 -3.26 -5.77 -19.70
C THR A 299 -2.71 -5.78 -21.13
N THR A 300 -2.04 -4.70 -21.54
CA THR A 300 -1.43 -4.59 -22.87
C THR A 300 -0.34 -5.65 -23.07
N LEU A 301 0.60 -5.76 -22.14
CA LEU A 301 1.69 -6.73 -22.24
C LEU A 301 1.18 -8.17 -22.25
N ARG A 302 0.21 -8.49 -21.43
CA ARG A 302 -0.39 -9.83 -21.36
C ARG A 302 -1.08 -10.22 -22.67
N SER A 303 -1.75 -9.26 -23.33
CA SER A 303 -2.36 -9.49 -24.65
C SER A 303 -1.27 -9.75 -25.71
N GLN A 304 -0.25 -8.92 -25.76
CA GLN A 304 0.89 -9.08 -26.69
C GLN A 304 1.64 -10.42 -26.51
N LEU A 305 1.83 -10.86 -25.26
CA LEU A 305 2.40 -12.17 -24.96
C LEU A 305 1.50 -13.30 -25.48
N ALA A 306 0.19 -13.21 -25.28
CA ALA A 306 -0.76 -14.20 -25.78
C ALA A 306 -0.75 -14.27 -27.31
N GLU A 307 -0.72 -13.13 -28.02
CA GLU A 307 -0.64 -13.03 -29.47
C GLU A 307 0.67 -13.63 -30.02
N SER A 308 1.77 -13.54 -29.25
CA SER A 308 3.04 -14.16 -29.61
C SER A 308 3.11 -15.68 -29.32
N GLY A 309 2.04 -16.27 -28.82
CA GLY A 309 1.98 -17.69 -28.45
C GLY A 309 2.54 -18.04 -27.09
N PHE A 310 2.94 -17.04 -26.30
CA PHE A 310 3.37 -17.25 -24.91
C PHE A 310 2.15 -17.42 -23.99
N ASP A 311 2.22 -18.37 -23.06
CA ASP A 311 1.09 -18.61 -22.15
C ASP A 311 0.87 -17.43 -21.19
N PRO A 312 -0.21 -16.64 -21.37
CA PRO A 312 -0.46 -15.43 -20.59
C PRO A 312 -0.73 -15.69 -19.11
N ARG A 313 -0.96 -16.95 -18.71
CA ARG A 313 -1.12 -17.33 -17.29
C ARG A 313 0.18 -17.24 -16.51
N ARG A 314 1.34 -17.21 -17.20
CA ARG A 314 2.65 -17.04 -16.59
C ARG A 314 2.93 -15.60 -16.12
N LEU A 315 2.13 -14.63 -16.58
CA LEU A 315 2.15 -13.24 -16.10
C LEU A 315 0.86 -12.92 -15.35
N ARG A 316 0.98 -12.53 -14.09
CA ARG A 316 -0.16 -12.24 -13.22
C ARG A 316 0.02 -10.91 -12.49
N LEU A 317 -1.07 -10.16 -12.32
CA LEU A 317 -1.13 -8.98 -11.47
C LEU A 317 -2.13 -9.22 -10.34
N GLU A 318 -1.69 -8.97 -9.11
CA GLU A 318 -2.48 -9.10 -7.89
C GLU A 318 -2.53 -7.79 -7.12
N CYS A 319 -3.72 -7.43 -6.68
CA CYS A 319 -3.90 -6.34 -5.72
C CYS A 319 -3.73 -6.91 -4.31
N ILE A 320 -2.79 -6.38 -3.55
CA ILE A 320 -2.45 -6.88 -2.20
C ILE A 320 -2.45 -5.70 -1.23
N THR A 321 -3.23 -5.80 -0.17
CA THR A 321 -3.24 -4.81 0.92
C THR A 321 -2.00 -4.95 1.81
N PRO A 322 -1.40 -3.85 2.26
CA PRO A 322 -0.14 -3.90 3.02
C PRO A 322 -0.28 -4.54 4.40
N ASP A 323 -1.47 -4.57 4.96
CA ASP A 323 -1.80 -5.07 6.30
C ASP A 323 -2.39 -6.49 6.33
N ASP A 324 -2.54 -7.13 5.16
CA ASP A 324 -2.99 -8.52 5.05
C ASP A 324 -1.87 -9.47 4.58
N PRO A 325 -1.04 -9.95 5.52
CA PRO A 325 0.05 -10.87 5.20
C PRO A 325 -0.45 -12.27 4.80
N HIS A 326 -1.66 -12.66 5.23
CA HIS A 326 -2.24 -13.94 4.85
C HIS A 326 -2.70 -13.94 3.39
N ASP A 327 -3.29 -12.85 2.90
CA ASP A 327 -3.66 -12.68 1.50
C ASP A 327 -2.42 -12.71 0.60
N PHE A 328 -1.34 -12.04 1.02
CA PHE A 328 -0.06 -12.10 0.32
C PHE A 328 0.44 -13.54 0.17
N VAL A 329 0.56 -14.27 1.29
CA VAL A 329 1.05 -15.66 1.30
C VAL A 329 0.18 -16.56 0.43
N ARG A 330 -1.15 -16.44 0.53
CA ARG A 330 -2.10 -17.19 -0.27
C ARG A 330 -1.93 -16.95 -1.77
N LYS A 331 -1.86 -15.69 -2.21
CA LYS A 331 -1.69 -15.32 -3.63
C LYS A 331 -0.37 -15.82 -4.21
N ILE A 332 0.71 -15.75 -3.44
CA ILE A 332 2.01 -16.32 -3.86
C ILE A 332 1.92 -17.83 -3.98
N ALA A 333 1.29 -18.51 -3.03
CA ALA A 333 1.12 -19.97 -3.05
C ALA A 333 0.26 -20.43 -4.23
N ASP A 334 -0.87 -19.75 -4.49
CA ASP A 334 -1.78 -20.03 -5.60
C ASP A 334 -1.09 -19.84 -6.96
N PHE A 335 -0.33 -18.77 -7.11
CA PHE A 335 0.44 -18.54 -8.34
C PHE A 335 1.54 -19.58 -8.53
N THR A 336 2.25 -19.94 -7.45
CA THR A 336 3.28 -20.97 -7.51
C THR A 336 2.69 -22.33 -7.90
N ALA A 337 1.53 -22.70 -7.36
CA ALA A 337 0.84 -23.92 -7.73
C ALA A 337 0.43 -23.93 -9.21
N LEU A 338 -0.05 -22.81 -9.72
CA LEU A 338 -0.36 -22.64 -11.15
C LEU A 338 0.89 -22.85 -12.02
N ILE A 339 2.01 -22.20 -11.70
CA ILE A 339 3.23 -22.31 -12.50
C ILE A 339 3.80 -23.73 -12.45
N ARG A 340 3.74 -24.42 -11.29
CA ARG A 340 4.10 -25.85 -11.19
C ARG A 340 3.25 -26.72 -12.12
N ALA A 341 1.95 -26.46 -12.22
CA ALA A 341 1.05 -27.18 -13.11
C ALA A 341 1.30 -26.91 -14.60
N LEU A 342 1.78 -25.71 -14.94
CA LEU A 342 2.15 -25.34 -16.31
C LEU A 342 3.51 -25.89 -16.74
N GLY A 343 4.34 -26.32 -15.79
CA GLY A 343 5.73 -26.71 -16.06
C GLY A 343 6.67 -25.54 -16.34
N LEU A 344 7.93 -25.84 -16.72
CA LEU A 344 8.93 -24.82 -17.02
C LEU A 344 8.53 -23.97 -18.25
N SER A 345 9.12 -22.81 -18.37
CA SER A 345 8.85 -21.90 -19.50
C SER A 345 9.48 -22.45 -20.78
N PRO A 346 8.77 -22.43 -21.92
CA PRO A 346 9.30 -22.91 -23.20
C PRO A 346 10.38 -22.00 -23.80
N ILE A 347 10.67 -20.86 -23.22
CA ILE A 347 11.74 -19.94 -23.68
C ILE A 347 13.14 -20.53 -23.41
N HIS A 348 13.26 -21.54 -22.57
CA HIS A 348 14.52 -22.11 -22.10
C HIS A 348 14.77 -23.54 -22.62
N ASP A 349 13.88 -24.06 -23.45
CA ASP A 349 14.09 -25.28 -24.23
C ASP A 349 14.72 -24.92 -25.58
#